data_8a82e4f33a82e4890c13620764adb585
#
_entry.id   8a82e4f33a82e4890c13620764adb585
#
_cell.length_a   1.000
_cell.length_b   1.000
_cell.length_c   1.000
_cell.angle_alpha   90.00
_cell.angle_beta   90.00
_cell.angle_gamma   90.00
#
_symmetry.space_group_name_H-M   'P 1'
#
loop_
_entity.id
_entity.type
_entity.pdbx_description
1 polymer ?
#
loop_
_entity_poly.entity_id
_entity_poly.type
_entity_poly.pdbx_seq_one_letter_code
_entity_poly.pdbx_strand_id
1 'polypeptide(L)'
;MVFQKANPFPTMSIFDNVAAGLRFNGIGNRKELAEIVERCLRRAALWDEVKDSLGKSGVSLSGGQQQRLCIARTLAVDPEVVLMDEPASALDPIATAKIEELIFELKQNYTIVIVTHNMQQAARVSDFTAFFYLGELIEFDATKALFTTPTKKQTEDYITGRFG
;
A
#
# COMPACT_ATOMS: atom_id res chain seq x y z
N MET A 1 7.87 -1.13 3.63
CA MET A 1 6.58 -1.22 4.35
C MET A 1 5.83 0.09 4.24
N VAL A 2 4.53 0.03 4.00
CA VAL A 2 3.59 1.15 3.97
C VAL A 2 2.75 1.09 5.24
N PHE A 3 2.66 2.19 5.97
CA PHE A 3 1.98 2.24 7.26
C PHE A 3 0.56 2.80 7.13
N GLN A 4 -0.29 2.53 8.11
CA GLN A 4 -1.66 3.00 8.21
C GLN A 4 -1.75 4.52 8.06
N LYS A 5 -0.92 5.28 8.79
CA LYS A 5 -0.79 6.71 8.65
C LYS A 5 0.35 7.01 7.69
N ALA A 6 0.05 7.72 6.60
CA ALA A 6 1.07 8.19 5.68
C ALA A 6 2.18 8.94 6.44
N ASN A 7 3.42 8.58 6.17
CA ASN A 7 4.60 9.09 6.88
C ASN A 7 5.70 9.57 5.93
N PRO A 8 5.42 10.53 5.03
CA PRO A 8 6.47 11.14 4.24
C PRO A 8 7.50 11.79 5.18
N PHE A 9 8.76 11.79 4.79
CA PHE A 9 9.79 12.51 5.54
C PHE A 9 9.52 14.02 5.48
N PRO A 10 9.23 14.67 6.61
CA PRO A 10 8.67 16.03 6.60
C PRO A 10 9.66 17.10 6.11
N THR A 11 10.96 16.87 6.24
CA THR A 11 12.03 17.76 5.79
C THR A 11 12.44 17.54 4.34
N MET A 12 11.85 16.53 3.66
CA MET A 12 12.22 16.15 2.31
C MET A 12 11.16 16.60 1.31
N SER A 13 11.62 16.90 0.09
CA SER A 13 10.77 17.14 -1.07
C SER A 13 10.05 15.85 -1.50
N ILE A 14 9.08 15.98 -2.41
CA ILE A 14 8.43 14.81 -3.05
C ILE A 14 9.48 13.93 -3.72
N PHE A 15 10.39 14.54 -4.49
CA PHE A 15 11.49 13.83 -5.12
C PHE A 15 12.38 13.10 -4.11
N ASP A 16 12.82 13.80 -3.08
CA ASP A 16 13.75 13.26 -2.08
C ASP A 16 13.12 12.16 -1.23
N ASN A 17 11.81 12.23 -0.97
CA ASN A 17 11.07 11.15 -0.31
C ASN A 17 11.18 9.84 -1.08
N VAL A 18 10.98 9.86 -2.40
CA VAL A 18 11.09 8.65 -3.23
C VAL A 18 12.55 8.22 -3.36
N ALA A 19 13.47 9.15 -3.56
CA ALA A 19 14.89 8.88 -3.73
C ALA A 19 15.63 8.46 -2.45
N ALA A 20 15.02 8.59 -1.27
CA ALA A 20 15.68 8.39 0.01
C ALA A 20 16.36 7.02 0.13
N GLY A 21 15.63 5.94 -0.11
CA GLY A 21 16.16 4.58 -0.04
C GLY A 21 17.28 4.31 -1.05
N LEU A 22 17.17 4.87 -2.24
CA LEU A 22 18.18 4.75 -3.30
C LEU A 22 19.50 5.41 -2.87
N ARG A 23 19.42 6.61 -2.28
CA ARG A 23 20.61 7.32 -1.77
C ARG A 23 21.26 6.57 -0.61
N PHE A 24 20.49 5.98 0.30
CA PHE A 24 21.02 5.15 1.37
C PHE A 24 21.74 3.90 0.83
N ASN A 25 21.30 3.38 -0.33
CA ASN A 25 21.95 2.28 -1.03
C ASN A 25 23.12 2.74 -1.95
N GLY A 26 23.54 4.02 -1.85
CA GLY A 26 24.71 4.55 -2.56
C GLY A 26 24.44 5.03 -4.00
N ILE A 27 23.19 5.07 -4.46
CA ILE A 27 22.85 5.61 -5.77
C ILE A 27 22.84 7.13 -5.68
N GLY A 28 23.87 7.77 -6.27
CA GLY A 28 24.05 9.23 -6.25
C GLY A 28 23.88 9.92 -7.61
N ASN A 29 23.80 9.15 -8.70
CA ASN A 29 23.66 9.71 -10.03
C ASN A 29 22.29 10.40 -10.19
N ARG A 30 22.30 11.72 -10.43
CA ARG A 30 21.08 12.52 -10.50
C ARG A 30 20.14 12.09 -11.64
N LYS A 31 20.68 11.68 -12.77
CA LYS A 31 19.88 11.25 -13.93
C LYS A 31 19.21 9.92 -13.63
N GLU A 32 19.95 8.97 -13.10
CA GLU A 32 19.44 7.66 -12.68
C GLU A 32 18.35 7.80 -11.60
N LEU A 33 18.58 8.63 -10.57
CA LEU A 33 17.59 8.93 -9.54
C LEU A 33 16.30 9.52 -10.15
N ALA A 34 16.42 10.44 -11.12
CA ALA A 34 15.25 11.05 -11.74
C ALA A 34 14.41 10.02 -12.52
N GLU A 35 15.05 9.12 -13.27
CA GLU A 35 14.40 8.08 -14.02
C GLU A 35 13.65 7.08 -13.09
N ILE A 36 14.29 6.69 -11.98
CA ILE A 36 13.68 5.79 -11.01
C ILE A 36 12.52 6.48 -10.28
N VAL A 37 12.70 7.72 -9.84
CA VAL A 37 11.66 8.50 -9.14
C VAL A 37 10.43 8.69 -10.02
N GLU A 38 10.61 9.09 -11.29
CA GLU A 38 9.49 9.22 -12.24
C GLU A 38 8.77 7.89 -12.40
N ARG A 39 9.49 6.80 -12.65
CA ARG A 39 8.92 5.47 -12.81
C ARG A 39 8.10 5.05 -11.58
N CYS A 40 8.61 5.30 -10.36
CA CYS A 40 7.92 4.92 -9.13
C CYS A 40 6.70 5.80 -8.85
N LEU A 41 6.76 7.09 -9.15
CA LEU A 41 5.61 7.98 -9.05
C LEU A 41 4.52 7.62 -10.07
N ARG A 42 4.88 7.20 -11.29
CA ARG A 42 3.92 6.69 -12.28
C ARG A 42 3.27 5.40 -11.79
N ARG A 43 4.05 4.44 -11.31
CA ARG A 43 3.53 3.18 -10.72
C ARG A 43 2.62 3.42 -9.51
N ALA A 44 2.85 4.48 -8.75
CA ALA A 44 2.00 4.88 -7.62
C ALA A 44 0.82 5.78 -8.04
N ALA A 45 0.54 5.92 -9.34
CA ALA A 45 -0.50 6.77 -9.91
C ALA A 45 -0.48 8.21 -9.37
N LEU A 46 0.72 8.76 -9.11
CA LEU A 46 0.91 10.09 -8.52
C LEU A 46 1.63 11.07 -9.45
N TRP A 47 2.33 10.59 -10.49
CA TRP A 47 3.19 11.41 -11.35
C TRP A 47 2.49 12.63 -11.92
N ASP A 48 1.33 12.45 -12.56
CA ASP A 48 0.64 13.54 -13.24
C ASP A 48 0.13 14.63 -12.30
N GLU A 49 -0.05 14.31 -11.02
CA GLU A 49 -0.45 15.27 -9.99
C GLU A 49 0.73 16.07 -9.42
N VAL A 50 1.98 15.56 -9.53
CA VAL A 50 3.13 16.17 -8.83
C VAL A 50 4.33 16.49 -9.71
N LYS A 51 4.35 16.09 -10.98
CA LYS A 51 5.50 16.28 -11.90
C LYS A 51 6.05 17.70 -11.97
N ASP A 52 5.17 18.70 -11.87
CA ASP A 52 5.54 20.11 -11.90
C ASP A 52 5.90 20.70 -10.52
N SER A 53 5.89 19.86 -9.48
CA SER A 53 6.08 20.29 -8.08
C SER A 53 6.96 19.36 -7.25
N LEU A 54 7.83 18.57 -7.89
CA LEU A 54 8.69 17.56 -7.23
C LEU A 54 9.60 18.14 -6.14
N GLY A 55 9.95 19.44 -6.22
CA GLY A 55 10.73 20.14 -5.21
C GLY A 55 9.93 20.57 -3.97
N LYS A 56 8.59 20.51 -3.99
CA LYS A 56 7.77 20.85 -2.82
C LYS A 56 7.86 19.78 -1.75
N SER A 57 7.59 20.18 -0.50
CA SER A 57 7.58 19.25 0.64
C SER A 57 6.54 18.14 0.46
N GLY A 58 6.91 16.90 0.76
CA GLY A 58 6.00 15.75 0.69
C GLY A 58 4.79 15.87 1.62
N VAL A 59 4.91 16.58 2.75
CA VAL A 59 3.78 16.77 3.68
C VAL A 59 2.77 17.83 3.21
N SER A 60 3.06 18.58 2.14
CA SER A 60 2.10 19.52 1.54
C SER A 60 1.02 18.83 0.70
N LEU A 61 1.15 17.54 0.44
CA LEU A 61 0.21 16.73 -0.31
C LEU A 61 -1.03 16.37 0.52
N SER A 62 -2.14 16.04 -0.13
CA SER A 62 -3.32 15.47 0.54
C SER A 62 -3.01 14.08 1.14
N GLY A 63 -3.84 13.61 2.07
CA GLY A 63 -3.61 12.31 2.73
C GLY A 63 -3.46 11.14 1.75
N GLY A 64 -4.32 11.04 0.74
CA GLY A 64 -4.24 10.02 -0.29
C GLY A 64 -3.01 10.17 -1.19
N GLN A 65 -2.59 11.41 -1.49
CA GLN A 65 -1.34 11.67 -2.22
C GLN A 65 -0.11 11.30 -1.38
N GLN A 66 -0.11 11.63 -0.08
CA GLN A 66 0.97 11.23 0.84
C GLN A 66 1.09 9.71 0.93
N GLN A 67 -0.02 8.99 0.97
CA GLN A 67 -0.01 7.52 1.00
C GLN A 67 0.59 6.95 -0.30
N ARG A 68 0.18 7.47 -1.46
CA ARG A 68 0.78 7.08 -2.75
C ARG A 68 2.26 7.46 -2.85
N LEU A 69 2.68 8.57 -2.25
CA LEU A 69 4.09 8.95 -2.14
C LEU A 69 4.88 7.92 -1.30
N CYS A 70 4.32 7.46 -0.18
CA CYS A 70 4.93 6.41 0.65
C CYS A 70 5.01 5.07 -0.10
N ILE A 71 4.01 4.74 -0.93
CA ILE A 71 4.07 3.56 -1.81
C ILE A 71 5.20 3.75 -2.85
N ALA A 72 5.27 4.89 -3.55
CA ALA A 72 6.33 5.17 -4.51
C ALA A 72 7.74 5.04 -3.88
N ARG A 73 7.91 5.56 -2.67
CA ARG A 73 9.15 5.41 -1.87
C ARG A 73 9.48 3.95 -1.60
N THR A 74 8.48 3.14 -1.27
CA THR A 74 8.66 1.70 -1.02
C THR A 74 9.06 0.95 -2.29
N LEU A 75 8.46 1.30 -3.43
CA LEU A 75 8.78 0.68 -4.72
C LEU A 75 10.16 1.07 -5.27
N ALA A 76 10.70 2.22 -4.86
CA ALA A 76 11.97 2.73 -5.40
C ALA A 76 13.16 1.80 -5.14
N VAL A 77 13.14 1.04 -4.05
CA VAL A 77 14.19 0.07 -3.71
C VAL A 77 14.00 -1.31 -4.32
N ASP A 78 13.02 -1.44 -5.23
CA ASP A 78 12.69 -2.66 -5.99
C ASP A 78 12.52 -3.91 -5.08
N PRO A 79 11.57 -3.89 -4.13
CA PRO A 79 11.38 -4.97 -3.18
C PRO A 79 10.72 -6.19 -3.83
N GLU A 80 11.04 -7.40 -3.38
CA GLU A 80 10.31 -8.62 -3.75
C GLU A 80 8.93 -8.69 -3.09
N VAL A 81 8.83 -8.16 -1.86
CA VAL A 81 7.60 -8.18 -1.05
C VAL A 81 7.28 -6.79 -0.55
N VAL A 82 6.05 -6.35 -0.75
CA VAL A 82 5.51 -5.09 -0.23
C VAL A 82 4.58 -5.37 0.92
N LEU A 83 4.92 -4.87 2.12
CA LEU A 83 4.08 -4.96 3.31
C LEU A 83 3.25 -3.69 3.45
N MET A 84 1.95 -3.82 3.66
CA MET A 84 1.02 -2.71 3.86
C MET A 84 0.19 -2.95 5.13
N ASP A 85 0.22 -1.98 6.04
CA ASP A 85 -0.57 -1.99 7.26
C ASP A 85 -1.71 -1.00 7.11
N GLU A 86 -2.94 -1.50 6.98
CA GLU A 86 -4.17 -0.72 6.81
C GLU A 86 -4.05 0.47 5.82
N PRO A 87 -3.59 0.25 4.58
CA PRO A 87 -3.12 1.31 3.70
C PRO A 87 -4.18 2.34 3.29
N ALA A 88 -5.46 2.08 3.53
CA ALA A 88 -6.55 2.97 3.15
C ALA A 88 -7.47 3.38 4.31
N SER A 89 -7.25 2.90 5.55
CA SER A 89 -8.18 3.10 6.67
C SER A 89 -8.37 4.57 7.10
N ALA A 90 -7.37 5.42 6.86
CA ALA A 90 -7.40 6.85 7.19
C ALA A 90 -7.79 7.74 6.00
N LEU A 91 -8.27 7.16 4.89
CA LEU A 91 -8.55 7.87 3.65
C LEU A 91 -10.05 8.00 3.40
N ASP A 92 -10.42 9.03 2.63
CA ASP A 92 -11.77 9.15 2.10
C ASP A 92 -12.09 8.06 1.05
N PRO A 93 -13.37 7.82 0.70
CA PRO A 93 -13.74 6.75 -0.23
C PRO A 93 -13.09 6.85 -1.62
N ILE A 94 -12.88 8.08 -2.13
CA ILE A 94 -12.26 8.28 -3.46
C ILE A 94 -10.77 7.91 -3.41
N ALA A 95 -10.07 8.36 -2.37
CA ALA A 95 -8.67 8.01 -2.17
C ALA A 95 -8.50 6.50 -1.89
N THR A 96 -9.42 5.89 -1.14
CA THR A 96 -9.46 4.44 -0.89
C THR A 96 -9.57 3.66 -2.20
N ALA A 97 -10.51 4.03 -3.07
CA ALA A 97 -10.67 3.38 -4.37
C ALA A 97 -9.38 3.44 -5.21
N LYS A 98 -8.71 4.59 -5.24
CA LYS A 98 -7.42 4.76 -5.94
C LYS A 98 -6.31 3.86 -5.36
N ILE A 99 -6.28 3.66 -4.05
CA ILE A 99 -5.32 2.74 -3.42
C ILE A 99 -5.65 1.28 -3.77
N GLU A 100 -6.91 0.90 -3.79
CA GLU A 100 -7.33 -0.45 -4.18
C GLU A 100 -7.00 -0.75 -5.66
N GLU A 101 -7.28 0.18 -6.57
CA GLU A 101 -6.87 0.08 -7.99
C GLU A 101 -5.35 -0.07 -8.12
N LEU A 102 -4.59 0.75 -7.38
CA LEU A 102 -3.14 0.67 -7.34
C LEU A 102 -2.63 -0.69 -6.84
N ILE A 103 -3.24 -1.27 -5.80
CA ILE A 103 -2.91 -2.60 -5.32
C ILE A 103 -3.13 -3.65 -6.41
N PHE A 104 -4.23 -3.54 -7.16
CA PHE A 104 -4.53 -4.44 -8.28
C PHE A 104 -3.48 -4.40 -9.39
N GLU A 105 -2.96 -3.23 -9.70
CA GLU A 105 -1.88 -3.07 -10.69
C GLU A 105 -0.53 -3.60 -10.15
N LEU A 106 -0.22 -3.28 -8.90
CA LEU A 106 1.05 -3.66 -8.28
C LEU A 106 1.18 -5.18 -8.07
N LYS A 107 0.10 -5.88 -7.74
CA LYS A 107 0.15 -7.33 -7.50
C LYS A 107 0.54 -8.16 -8.73
N GLN A 108 0.51 -7.57 -9.93
CA GLN A 108 1.01 -8.22 -11.15
C GLN A 108 2.55 -8.39 -11.14
N ASN A 109 3.26 -7.57 -10.37
CA ASN A 109 4.72 -7.52 -10.37
C ASN A 109 5.34 -7.71 -8.98
N TYR A 110 4.54 -7.62 -7.90
CA TYR A 110 5.01 -7.70 -6.52
C TYR A 110 4.17 -8.68 -5.71
N THR A 111 4.81 -9.37 -4.79
CA THR A 111 4.07 -10.02 -3.70
C THR A 111 3.65 -8.96 -2.69
N ILE A 112 2.33 -8.82 -2.47
CA ILE A 112 1.80 -7.83 -1.54
C ILE A 112 1.16 -8.53 -0.35
N VAL A 113 1.58 -8.16 0.85
CA VAL A 113 0.97 -8.61 2.11
C VAL A 113 0.29 -7.41 2.77
N ILE A 114 -1.03 -7.51 2.97
CA ILE A 114 -1.84 -6.44 3.54
C ILE A 114 -2.43 -6.91 4.86
N VAL A 115 -2.27 -6.10 5.91
CA VAL A 115 -3.05 -6.23 7.14
C VAL A 115 -4.22 -5.25 7.05
N THR A 116 -5.44 -5.72 7.25
CA THR A 116 -6.64 -4.87 7.28
C THR A 116 -7.71 -5.50 8.17
N HIS A 117 -8.46 -4.65 8.87
CA HIS A 117 -9.69 -5.05 9.56
C HIS A 117 -10.94 -4.87 8.66
N ASN A 118 -10.77 -4.29 7.47
CA ASN A 118 -11.85 -4.10 6.51
C ASN A 118 -12.02 -5.33 5.62
N MET A 119 -12.99 -6.19 5.98
CA MET A 119 -13.30 -7.41 5.26
C MET A 119 -13.68 -7.16 3.79
N GLN A 120 -14.38 -6.07 3.50
CA GLN A 120 -14.77 -5.72 2.14
C GLN A 120 -13.54 -5.38 1.28
N GLN A 121 -12.57 -4.67 1.86
CA GLN A 121 -11.29 -4.40 1.19
C GLN A 121 -10.55 -5.72 0.93
N ALA A 122 -10.39 -6.57 1.94
CA ALA A 122 -9.75 -7.88 1.79
C ALA A 122 -10.41 -8.70 0.67
N ALA A 123 -11.74 -8.77 0.65
CA ALA A 123 -12.49 -9.51 -0.35
C ALA A 123 -12.29 -8.96 -1.78
N ARG A 124 -12.04 -7.64 -1.94
CA ARG A 124 -11.85 -7.03 -3.26
C ARG A 124 -10.44 -7.19 -3.80
N VAL A 125 -9.41 -7.00 -2.96
CA VAL A 125 -8.03 -6.82 -3.46
C VAL A 125 -7.16 -8.06 -3.36
N SER A 126 -7.43 -9.00 -2.43
CA SER A 126 -6.56 -10.14 -2.17
C SER A 126 -6.93 -11.39 -2.96
N ASP A 127 -5.93 -12.21 -3.27
CA ASP A 127 -6.08 -13.52 -3.89
C ASP A 127 -6.23 -14.61 -2.82
N PHE A 128 -5.52 -14.46 -1.70
CA PHE A 128 -5.59 -15.30 -0.51
C PHE A 128 -5.84 -14.45 0.72
N THR A 129 -6.56 -14.98 1.69
CA THR A 129 -6.85 -14.30 2.96
C THR A 129 -6.54 -15.21 4.14
N ALA A 130 -5.85 -14.64 5.13
CA ALA A 130 -5.58 -15.26 6.42
C ALA A 130 -6.41 -14.57 7.51
N PHE A 131 -7.25 -15.31 8.21
CA PHE A 131 -7.98 -14.81 9.37
C PHE A 131 -7.23 -15.11 10.65
N PHE A 132 -6.86 -14.07 11.37
CA PHE A 132 -6.21 -14.15 12.67
C PHE A 132 -7.15 -13.71 13.79
N TYR A 133 -7.12 -14.43 14.91
CA TYR A 133 -7.84 -14.03 16.13
C TYR A 133 -6.96 -14.28 17.35
N LEU A 134 -6.80 -13.25 18.20
CA LEU A 134 -5.96 -13.29 19.40
C LEU A 134 -4.53 -13.83 19.18
N GLY A 135 -3.94 -13.52 18.00
CA GLY A 135 -2.58 -13.94 17.64
C GLY A 135 -2.50 -15.33 17.00
N GLU A 136 -3.60 -16.06 16.91
CA GLU A 136 -3.66 -17.38 16.29
C GLU A 136 -4.20 -17.29 14.86
N LEU A 137 -3.59 -18.04 13.93
CA LEU A 137 -4.11 -18.23 12.58
C LEU A 137 -5.29 -19.22 12.63
N ILE A 138 -6.49 -18.71 12.42
CA ILE A 138 -7.73 -19.51 12.46
C ILE A 138 -7.96 -20.21 11.13
N GLU A 139 -7.84 -19.47 10.02
CA GLU A 139 -8.09 -20.00 8.68
C GLU A 139 -7.25 -19.26 7.64
N PHE A 140 -6.80 -19.98 6.61
CA PHE A 140 -6.10 -19.43 5.45
C PHE A 140 -6.59 -20.15 4.20
N ASP A 141 -7.14 -19.40 3.25
CA ASP A 141 -7.63 -19.97 1.99
C ASP A 141 -7.65 -18.91 0.88
N ALA A 142 -7.98 -19.35 -0.34
CA ALA A 142 -8.32 -18.43 -1.42
C ALA A 142 -9.43 -17.48 -0.95
N THR A 143 -9.26 -16.19 -1.19
CA THR A 143 -10.17 -15.15 -0.68
C THR A 143 -11.63 -15.45 -0.97
N LYS A 144 -11.95 -15.89 -2.20
CA LYS A 144 -13.32 -16.24 -2.57
C LYS A 144 -13.88 -17.36 -1.70
N ALA A 145 -13.12 -18.42 -1.44
CA ALA A 145 -13.55 -19.53 -0.61
C ALA A 145 -13.77 -19.10 0.83
N LEU A 146 -12.81 -18.40 1.41
CA LEU A 146 -12.88 -17.92 2.80
C LEU A 146 -14.10 -17.02 3.04
N PHE A 147 -14.48 -16.16 2.09
CA PHE A 147 -15.62 -15.25 2.25
C PHE A 147 -16.98 -15.84 1.86
N THR A 148 -17.03 -16.96 1.12
CA THR A 148 -18.31 -17.58 0.69
C THR A 148 -18.62 -18.88 1.41
N THR A 149 -17.62 -19.68 1.69
CA THR A 149 -17.76 -21.05 2.27
C THR A 149 -16.61 -21.32 3.24
N PRO A 150 -16.47 -20.53 4.32
CA PRO A 150 -15.42 -20.75 5.30
C PRO A 150 -15.57 -22.13 5.95
N THR A 151 -14.46 -22.78 6.27
CA THR A 151 -14.46 -24.11 6.90
C THR A 151 -14.54 -24.02 8.42
N LYS A 152 -14.16 -22.86 8.99
CA LYS A 152 -14.16 -22.61 10.42
C LYS A 152 -15.38 -21.78 10.83
N LYS A 153 -16.11 -22.28 11.83
CA LYS A 153 -17.26 -21.56 12.41
C LYS A 153 -16.90 -20.16 12.87
N GLN A 154 -15.72 -20.00 13.45
CA GLN A 154 -15.21 -18.72 13.95
C GLN A 154 -15.03 -17.72 12.81
N THR A 155 -14.55 -18.16 11.66
CA THR A 155 -14.44 -17.34 10.44
C THR A 155 -15.83 -16.94 9.92
N GLU A 156 -16.78 -17.88 9.86
CA GLU A 156 -18.16 -17.63 9.45
C GLU A 156 -18.83 -16.60 10.36
N ASP A 157 -18.70 -16.75 11.69
CA ASP A 157 -19.29 -15.85 12.66
C ASP A 157 -18.69 -14.43 12.54
N TYR A 158 -17.39 -14.32 12.29
CA TYR A 158 -16.73 -13.04 12.05
C TYR A 158 -17.23 -12.34 10.78
N ILE A 159 -17.28 -13.06 9.65
CA ILE A 159 -17.71 -12.51 8.36
C ILE A 159 -19.19 -12.09 8.40
N THR A 160 -20.04 -12.85 9.12
CA THR A 160 -21.48 -12.57 9.22
C THR A 160 -21.82 -11.57 10.31
N GLY A 161 -20.84 -11.03 11.04
CA GLY A 161 -21.06 -10.07 12.13
C GLY A 161 -21.70 -10.70 13.39
N ARG A 162 -21.63 -12.03 13.54
CA ARG A 162 -22.13 -12.77 14.72
C ARG A 162 -21.02 -13.04 15.74
N PHE A 163 -19.90 -12.38 15.57
CA PHE A 163 -18.73 -12.58 16.40
C PHE A 163 -18.83 -11.68 17.65
N GLY A 164 -19.00 -12.30 18.82
CA GLY A 164 -19.14 -11.60 20.12
C GLY A 164 -19.51 -12.59 21.21
#